data_6950d5f937bcf948a3ca533a1caf86b7
#
_entry.id   6950d5f937bcf948a3ca533a1caf86b7
#
_cell.length_a   1.000
_cell.length_b   1.000
_cell.length_c   1.000
_cell.angle_alpha   90.00
_cell.angle_beta   90.00
_cell.angle_gamma   90.00
#
_symmetry.space_group_name_H-M   'P 1'
#
loop_
_entity.id
_entity.type
_entity.pdbx_description
1 polymer ?
#
loop_
_entity_poly.entity_id
_entity_poly.type
_entity_poly.pdbx_seq_one_letter_code
_entity_poly.pdbx_strand_id
1 'polypeptide(L)'
;LLSDYVLKGVNVGATQFNIVQILLIISVFYLTRTAVAMGSRFLAKLPKQGLQIDATLIPPMQTAFTYAVWAIFGLFVLRALGMELSNLAMVAGGLSVGIGFGMQTIVNNFLSGLILIFSRTLQAGDVVEVGGTTGRVRKISVRATMVETFDNALIYVPNSEFVASRLINWTRNRRTVRREITVGVAYGSDTALVMKLLLAIANGHENVLKYPTPTVTFNDFGASTLDFVLRFWVKDYDVGVSTSSDMRLEIEKQFRQHRIEVAFPQLDVHIKDMPPRVRAPQAPARVRA
;
A
#
# COMPACT_ATOMS: atom_id res chain seq x y z
N LEU A 1 -0.64 74.25 -11.93
CA LEU A 1 -0.36 73.65 -13.26
C LEU A 1 0.44 72.33 -13.11
N LEU A 2 1.59 72.26 -12.40
CA LEU A 2 2.38 71.06 -12.24
C LEU A 2 1.65 70.01 -11.36
N SER A 3 0.93 70.42 -10.31
CA SER A 3 0.13 69.57 -9.46
C SER A 3 -1.06 68.93 -10.20
N ASP A 4 -1.65 69.64 -11.15
CA ASP A 4 -2.77 69.11 -11.93
C ASP A 4 -2.34 68.02 -12.92
N TYR A 5 -1.15 68.14 -13.53
CA TYR A 5 -0.60 67.10 -14.43
C TYR A 5 -0.17 65.85 -13.64
N VAL A 6 0.32 66.01 -12.41
CA VAL A 6 0.76 64.88 -11.56
C VAL A 6 -0.45 64.12 -11.02
N LEU A 7 -1.57 64.80 -10.69
CA LEU A 7 -2.73 64.19 -10.05
C LEU A 7 -3.87 63.83 -11.03
N LYS A 8 -4.05 64.62 -12.13
CA LYS A 8 -5.16 64.39 -13.08
C LYS A 8 -4.82 63.44 -14.24
N GLY A 9 -3.53 63.13 -14.44
CA GLY A 9 -3.08 62.22 -15.49
C GLY A 9 -3.26 62.78 -16.92
N VAL A 10 -2.66 62.10 -17.89
CA VAL A 10 -2.80 62.37 -19.32
C VAL A 10 -3.77 61.33 -19.90
N ASN A 11 -4.85 61.82 -20.54
CA ASN A 11 -5.80 60.96 -21.24
C ASN A 11 -5.19 60.46 -22.56
N VAL A 12 -4.95 59.19 -22.69
CA VAL A 12 -4.58 58.54 -23.95
C VAL A 12 -5.69 57.56 -24.32
N GLY A 13 -6.57 57.99 -25.21
CA GLY A 13 -7.79 57.25 -25.56
C GLY A 13 -8.79 57.15 -24.39
N ALA A 14 -9.26 55.99 -24.10
CA ALA A 14 -10.24 55.71 -23.03
C ALA A 14 -9.59 55.56 -21.64
N THR A 15 -8.26 55.59 -21.53
CA THR A 15 -7.52 55.33 -20.28
C THR A 15 -6.80 56.59 -19.79
N GLN A 16 -6.92 56.90 -18.49
CA GLN A 16 -6.20 57.97 -17.83
C GLN A 16 -4.90 57.40 -17.22
N PHE A 17 -3.76 57.90 -17.71
CA PHE A 17 -2.46 57.52 -17.16
C PHE A 17 -1.99 58.61 -16.17
N ASN A 18 -1.85 58.22 -14.92
CA ASN A 18 -1.31 59.05 -13.88
C ASN A 18 0.17 58.71 -13.67
N ILE A 19 1.03 59.72 -13.52
CA ILE A 19 2.47 59.56 -13.24
C ILE A 19 2.67 58.63 -12.00
N VAL A 20 1.79 58.74 -11.00
CA VAL A 20 1.83 57.86 -9.80
C VAL A 20 1.62 56.38 -10.16
N GLN A 21 0.72 56.08 -11.09
CA GLN A 21 0.51 54.70 -11.56
C GLN A 21 1.74 54.15 -12.27
N ILE A 22 2.38 54.98 -13.12
CA ILE A 22 3.60 54.56 -13.84
C ILE A 22 4.73 54.29 -12.85
N LEU A 23 4.96 55.19 -11.88
CA LEU A 23 5.96 55.01 -10.83
C LEU A 23 5.68 53.76 -9.99
N LEU A 24 4.40 53.48 -9.67
CA LEU A 24 3.97 52.30 -8.96
C LEU A 24 4.26 51.02 -9.74
N ILE A 25 3.92 50.97 -11.05
CA ILE A 25 4.21 49.84 -11.92
C ILE A 25 5.73 49.58 -11.98
N ILE A 26 6.54 50.63 -12.15
CA ILE A 26 8.01 50.51 -12.15
C ILE A 26 8.51 49.97 -10.80
N SER A 27 8.00 50.48 -9.68
CA SER A 27 8.38 50.04 -8.36
C SER A 27 8.05 48.56 -8.15
N VAL A 28 6.83 48.15 -8.51
CA VAL A 28 6.40 46.76 -8.42
C VAL A 28 7.18 45.85 -9.38
N PHE A 29 7.57 46.33 -10.57
CA PHE A 29 8.44 45.59 -11.47
C PHE A 29 9.79 45.24 -10.82
N TYR A 30 10.46 46.21 -10.19
CA TYR A 30 11.72 45.97 -9.49
C TYR A 30 11.54 45.07 -8.28
N LEU A 31 10.42 45.21 -7.54
CA LEU A 31 10.07 44.32 -6.44
C LEU A 31 9.87 42.89 -6.94
N THR A 32 9.13 42.69 -8.02
CA THR A 32 8.89 41.40 -8.66
C THR A 32 10.20 40.74 -9.10
N ARG A 33 11.06 41.51 -9.78
CA ARG A 33 12.38 41.04 -10.20
C ARG A 33 13.24 40.59 -9.02
N THR A 34 13.24 41.36 -7.91
CA THR A 34 13.97 40.99 -6.70
C THR A 34 13.36 39.74 -6.02
N ALA A 35 12.02 39.64 -5.98
CA ALA A 35 11.32 38.50 -5.44
C ALA A 35 11.64 37.22 -6.25
N VAL A 36 11.63 37.27 -7.57
CA VAL A 36 12.05 36.18 -8.46
C VAL A 36 13.50 35.77 -8.19
N ALA A 37 14.42 36.74 -8.11
CA ALA A 37 15.82 36.46 -7.85
C ALA A 37 16.07 35.86 -6.46
N MET A 38 15.37 36.34 -5.44
CA MET A 38 15.46 35.79 -4.08
C MET A 38 14.85 34.36 -3.99
N GLY A 39 13.65 34.17 -4.54
CA GLY A 39 12.97 32.90 -4.56
C GLY A 39 13.74 31.82 -5.31
N SER A 40 14.27 32.14 -6.49
CA SER A 40 15.09 31.23 -7.28
C SER A 40 16.40 30.83 -6.55
N ARG A 41 17.05 31.81 -5.87
CA ARG A 41 18.23 31.53 -5.02
C ARG A 41 17.89 30.67 -3.82
N PHE A 42 16.73 30.90 -3.18
CA PHE A 42 16.25 30.09 -2.08
C PHE A 42 16.01 28.63 -2.52
N LEU A 43 15.28 28.44 -3.63
CA LEU A 43 15.06 27.12 -4.21
C LEU A 43 16.37 26.38 -4.54
N ALA A 44 17.38 27.09 -5.07
CA ALA A 44 18.68 26.52 -5.36
C ALA A 44 19.47 26.08 -4.11
N LYS A 45 19.15 26.60 -2.92
CA LYS A 45 19.81 26.23 -1.66
C LYS A 45 19.16 25.04 -0.96
N LEU A 46 17.92 24.68 -1.30
CA LEU A 46 17.17 23.60 -0.64
C LEU A 46 17.91 22.26 -0.59
N PRO A 47 18.57 21.76 -1.66
CA PRO A 47 19.30 20.50 -1.61
C PRO A 47 20.49 20.53 -0.67
N LYS A 48 21.08 21.71 -0.44
CA LYS A 48 22.27 21.90 0.42
C LYS A 48 21.93 21.89 1.92
N GLN A 49 20.65 22.01 2.27
CA GLN A 49 20.18 22.10 3.67
C GLN A 49 19.72 20.75 4.25
N GLY A 50 20.15 19.63 3.65
CA GLY A 50 19.81 18.28 4.16
C GLY A 50 18.44 17.77 3.73
N LEU A 51 17.63 18.55 3.01
CA LEU A 51 16.47 18.04 2.32
C LEU A 51 16.94 17.22 1.10
N GLN A 52 16.62 15.93 1.08
CA GLN A 52 16.90 15.03 -0.06
C GLN A 52 15.98 15.34 -1.24
N ILE A 53 16.02 16.60 -1.74
CA ILE A 53 15.33 17.00 -2.95
C ILE A 53 16.27 16.67 -4.11
N ASP A 54 15.76 15.91 -5.07
CA ASP A 54 16.52 15.58 -6.27
C ASP A 54 16.87 16.88 -7.01
N ALA A 55 18.16 17.11 -7.26
CA ALA A 55 18.66 18.32 -7.89
C ALA A 55 18.04 18.55 -9.27
N THR A 56 17.55 17.49 -9.92
CA THR A 56 16.87 17.55 -11.23
C THR A 56 15.52 18.30 -11.18
N LEU A 57 14.88 18.39 -10.00
CA LEU A 57 13.60 19.07 -9.80
C LEU A 57 13.74 20.58 -9.61
N ILE A 58 14.93 21.08 -9.29
CA ILE A 58 15.14 22.50 -9.00
C ILE A 58 14.86 23.41 -10.20
N PRO A 59 15.41 23.14 -11.42
CA PRO A 59 15.14 24.00 -12.58
C PRO A 59 13.64 24.09 -12.94
N PRO A 60 12.86 22.98 -13.01
CA PRO A 60 11.42 23.06 -13.24
C PRO A 60 10.69 23.89 -12.17
N MET A 61 11.03 23.72 -10.88
CA MET A 61 10.43 24.48 -9.78
C MET A 61 10.73 25.98 -9.89
N GLN A 62 11.97 26.35 -10.22
CA GLN A 62 12.35 27.75 -10.44
C GLN A 62 11.60 28.36 -11.62
N THR A 63 11.44 27.60 -12.70
CA THR A 63 10.71 28.06 -13.89
C THR A 63 9.24 28.27 -13.55
N ALA A 64 8.58 27.31 -12.89
CA ALA A 64 7.19 27.42 -12.48
C ALA A 64 6.97 28.61 -11.52
N PHE A 65 7.86 28.79 -10.52
CA PHE A 65 7.84 29.92 -9.61
C PHE A 65 7.97 31.23 -10.35
N THR A 66 8.93 31.35 -11.29
CA THR A 66 9.17 32.55 -12.09
C THR A 66 7.94 32.92 -12.91
N TYR A 67 7.34 31.95 -13.60
CA TYR A 67 6.13 32.20 -14.39
C TYR A 67 4.93 32.61 -13.52
N ALA A 68 4.75 31.98 -12.37
CA ALA A 68 3.67 32.32 -11.43
C ALA A 68 3.81 33.79 -10.94
N VAL A 69 5.01 34.19 -10.54
CA VAL A 69 5.27 35.56 -10.06
C VAL A 69 5.09 36.60 -11.17
N TRP A 70 5.58 36.30 -12.39
CA TRP A 70 5.36 37.18 -13.53
C TRP A 70 3.91 37.26 -13.99
N ALA A 71 3.14 36.15 -13.88
CA ALA A 71 1.71 36.19 -14.18
C ALA A 71 0.94 37.08 -13.19
N ILE A 72 1.27 37.02 -11.89
CA ILE A 72 0.68 37.90 -10.86
C ILE A 72 1.04 39.36 -11.15
N PHE A 73 2.29 39.64 -11.52
CA PHE A 73 2.72 40.99 -11.94
C PHE A 73 1.93 41.45 -13.15
N GLY A 74 1.74 40.62 -14.18
CA GLY A 74 0.94 40.95 -15.36
C GLY A 74 -0.50 41.32 -15.00
N LEU A 75 -1.15 40.56 -14.14
CA LEU A 75 -2.50 40.86 -13.62
C LEU A 75 -2.54 42.18 -12.85
N PHE A 76 -1.51 42.46 -12.06
CA PHE A 76 -1.37 43.73 -11.35
C PHE A 76 -1.26 44.89 -12.32
N VAL A 77 -0.44 44.78 -13.39
CA VAL A 77 -0.29 45.82 -14.41
C VAL A 77 -1.61 46.06 -15.14
N LEU A 78 -2.32 45.00 -15.56
CA LEU A 78 -3.63 45.15 -16.20
C LEU A 78 -4.64 45.89 -15.30
N ARG A 79 -4.65 45.58 -14.01
CA ARG A 79 -5.48 46.27 -13.02
C ARG A 79 -5.07 47.73 -12.84
N ALA A 80 -3.76 47.99 -12.78
CA ALA A 80 -3.22 49.34 -12.66
C ALA A 80 -3.55 50.23 -13.89
N LEU A 81 -3.66 49.61 -15.07
CA LEU A 81 -4.10 50.28 -16.32
C LEU A 81 -5.62 50.48 -16.40
N GLY A 82 -6.37 50.14 -15.35
CA GLY A 82 -7.82 50.34 -15.30
C GLY A 82 -8.65 49.25 -15.97
N MET A 83 -8.04 48.12 -16.39
CA MET A 83 -8.77 47.04 -17.01
C MET A 83 -9.62 46.29 -15.96
N GLU A 84 -10.84 45.98 -16.29
CA GLU A 84 -11.71 45.13 -15.46
C GLU A 84 -11.25 43.69 -15.56
N LEU A 85 -10.84 43.13 -14.40
CA LEU A 85 -10.37 41.72 -14.31
C LEU A 85 -11.49 40.72 -14.07
N SER A 86 -12.75 41.16 -14.05
CA SER A 86 -13.90 40.30 -13.77
C SER A 86 -14.00 39.08 -14.71
N ASN A 87 -13.84 39.31 -16.00
CA ASN A 87 -13.84 38.26 -17.02
C ASN A 87 -12.61 37.34 -16.89
N LEU A 88 -11.44 37.91 -16.59
CA LEU A 88 -10.22 37.12 -16.33
C LEU A 88 -10.35 36.30 -15.05
N ALA A 89 -11.00 36.86 -14.01
CA ALA A 89 -11.26 36.11 -12.78
C ALA A 89 -12.17 34.90 -13.02
N MET A 90 -13.17 34.99 -13.89
CA MET A 90 -14.02 33.89 -14.29
C MET A 90 -13.21 32.79 -15.00
N VAL A 91 -12.39 33.15 -15.96
CA VAL A 91 -11.53 32.19 -16.68
C VAL A 91 -10.48 31.56 -15.74
N ALA A 92 -9.84 32.40 -14.90
CA ALA A 92 -8.88 31.91 -13.90
C ALA A 92 -9.55 30.97 -12.87
N GLY A 93 -10.81 31.24 -12.48
CA GLY A 93 -11.59 30.37 -11.63
C GLY A 93 -11.81 28.99 -12.27
N GLY A 94 -12.26 28.95 -13.52
CA GLY A 94 -12.42 27.71 -14.27
C GLY A 94 -11.10 26.93 -14.42
N LEU A 95 -10.02 27.64 -14.76
CA LEU A 95 -8.68 27.04 -14.87
C LEU A 95 -8.20 26.48 -13.52
N SER A 96 -8.44 27.22 -12.41
CA SER A 96 -8.06 26.80 -11.07
C SER A 96 -8.77 25.52 -10.65
N VAL A 97 -10.06 25.37 -10.97
CA VAL A 97 -10.83 24.13 -10.74
C VAL A 97 -10.23 22.99 -11.56
N GLY A 98 -9.92 23.20 -12.84
CA GLY A 98 -9.30 22.19 -13.69
C GLY A 98 -7.92 21.74 -13.16
N ILE A 99 -7.07 22.69 -12.77
CA ILE A 99 -5.76 22.39 -12.15
C ILE A 99 -5.98 21.66 -10.81
N GLY A 100 -6.95 22.10 -10.00
CA GLY A 100 -7.27 21.46 -8.72
C GLY A 100 -7.63 19.99 -8.87
N PHE A 101 -8.50 19.64 -9.82
CA PHE A 101 -8.83 18.26 -10.14
C PHE A 101 -7.61 17.48 -10.67
N GLY A 102 -6.79 18.09 -11.54
CA GLY A 102 -5.57 17.46 -12.04
C GLY A 102 -4.53 17.17 -10.95
N MET A 103 -4.47 18.01 -9.92
CA MET A 103 -3.53 17.86 -8.79
C MET A 103 -4.11 17.07 -7.60
N GLN A 104 -5.38 16.74 -7.58
CA GLN A 104 -6.07 16.12 -6.44
C GLN A 104 -5.34 14.89 -5.92
N THR A 105 -4.93 13.98 -6.80
CA THR A 105 -4.21 12.75 -6.41
C THR A 105 -2.85 13.05 -5.80
N ILE A 106 -2.13 14.04 -6.32
CA ILE A 106 -0.81 14.43 -5.80
C ILE A 106 -0.94 14.99 -4.38
N VAL A 107 -1.88 15.91 -4.18
CA VAL A 107 -2.16 16.52 -2.87
C VAL A 107 -2.64 15.47 -1.87
N ASN A 108 -3.54 14.56 -2.28
CA ASN A 108 -4.04 13.50 -1.43
C ASN A 108 -2.92 12.56 -0.96
N ASN A 109 -2.03 12.15 -1.87
CA ASN A 109 -0.88 11.31 -1.52
C ASN A 109 0.12 12.03 -0.60
N PHE A 110 0.33 13.31 -0.81
CA PHE A 110 1.18 14.14 0.04
C PHE A 110 0.62 14.24 1.46
N LEU A 111 -0.67 14.61 1.61
CA LEU A 111 -1.32 14.72 2.91
C LEU A 111 -1.38 13.36 3.63
N SER A 112 -1.69 12.30 2.90
CA SER A 112 -1.66 10.93 3.44
C SER A 112 -0.26 10.54 3.93
N GLY A 113 0.79 10.91 3.21
CA GLY A 113 2.17 10.70 3.63
C GLY A 113 2.50 11.41 4.95
N LEU A 114 2.07 12.66 5.10
CA LEU A 114 2.21 13.39 6.35
C LEU A 114 1.45 12.71 7.50
N ILE A 115 0.20 12.30 7.26
CA ILE A 115 -0.60 11.56 8.25
C ILE A 115 0.13 10.29 8.70
N LEU A 116 0.63 9.47 7.77
CA LEU A 116 1.35 8.24 8.10
C LEU A 116 2.58 8.49 8.97
N ILE A 117 3.36 9.54 8.64
CA ILE A 117 4.58 9.90 9.37
C ILE A 117 4.26 10.41 10.79
N PHE A 118 3.27 11.31 10.91
CA PHE A 118 2.92 11.92 12.22
C PHE A 118 2.15 10.96 13.12
N SER A 119 1.20 10.20 12.58
CA SER A 119 0.40 9.25 13.37
C SER A 119 1.20 8.02 13.78
N ARG A 120 2.31 7.77 13.12
CA ARG A 120 3.13 6.56 13.29
C ARG A 120 2.32 5.26 13.16
N THR A 121 1.24 5.27 12.42
CA THR A 121 0.40 4.09 12.18
C THR A 121 1.17 3.01 11.44
N LEU A 122 2.16 3.43 10.64
CA LEU A 122 3.05 2.60 9.85
C LEU A 122 4.49 3.02 10.12
N GLN A 123 5.40 2.05 10.20
CA GLN A 123 6.83 2.30 10.38
C GLN A 123 7.67 1.42 9.44
N ALA A 124 8.89 1.89 9.14
CA ALA A 124 9.85 1.05 8.44
C ALA A 124 10.16 -0.21 9.28
N GLY A 125 10.15 -1.37 8.62
CA GLY A 125 10.28 -2.68 9.25
C GLY A 125 8.95 -3.39 9.56
N ASP A 126 7.82 -2.69 9.54
CA ASP A 126 6.50 -3.33 9.72
C ASP A 126 6.19 -4.28 8.56
N VAL A 127 5.60 -5.43 8.89
CA VAL A 127 5.01 -6.33 7.91
C VAL A 127 3.54 -5.98 7.75
N VAL A 128 3.17 -5.62 6.54
CA VAL A 128 1.82 -5.12 6.22
C VAL A 128 1.22 -5.86 5.03
N GLU A 129 -0.11 -5.88 5.02
CA GLU A 129 -0.89 -6.34 3.89
C GLU A 129 -1.80 -5.19 3.43
N VAL A 130 -1.64 -4.80 2.18
CA VAL A 130 -2.39 -3.71 1.52
C VAL A 130 -2.68 -4.10 0.09
N GLY A 131 -3.92 -3.89 -0.38
CA GLY A 131 -4.32 -4.26 -1.74
C GLY A 131 -4.09 -5.73 -2.10
N GLY A 132 -4.17 -6.65 -1.13
CA GLY A 132 -3.91 -8.08 -1.32
C GLY A 132 -2.41 -8.45 -1.43
N THR A 133 -1.52 -7.48 -1.26
CA THR A 133 -0.07 -7.72 -1.27
C THR A 133 0.50 -7.64 0.14
N THR A 134 1.24 -8.67 0.55
CA THR A 134 1.94 -8.70 1.84
C THR A 134 3.42 -8.42 1.64
N GLY A 135 3.98 -7.55 2.48
CA GLY A 135 5.40 -7.22 2.41
C GLY A 135 5.88 -6.40 3.60
N ARG A 136 7.16 -6.13 3.61
CA ARG A 136 7.83 -5.34 4.65
C ARG A 136 8.01 -3.90 4.20
N VAL A 137 7.57 -2.95 5.00
CA VAL A 137 7.78 -1.52 4.76
C VAL A 137 9.27 -1.21 4.83
N ARG A 138 9.84 -0.72 3.73
CA ARG A 138 11.24 -0.28 3.68
C ARG A 138 11.40 1.20 3.98
N LYS A 139 10.54 2.02 3.38
CA LYS A 139 10.61 3.47 3.55
C LYS A 139 9.25 4.12 3.28
N ILE A 140 8.87 5.07 4.12
CA ILE A 140 7.73 5.96 3.88
C ILE A 140 8.30 7.24 3.27
N SER A 141 7.89 7.57 2.04
CA SER A 141 8.28 8.79 1.34
C SER A 141 7.08 9.74 1.24
N VAL A 142 7.30 10.93 0.71
CA VAL A 142 6.30 12.01 0.69
C VAL A 142 5.00 11.61 -0.05
N ARG A 143 5.08 10.87 -1.15
CA ARG A 143 3.92 10.50 -1.98
C ARG A 143 3.60 9.02 -2.01
N ALA A 144 4.58 8.17 -1.71
CA ALA A 144 4.44 6.71 -1.79
C ALA A 144 5.29 6.04 -0.72
N THR A 145 4.82 4.92 -0.23
CA THR A 145 5.54 4.03 0.70
C THR A 145 6.14 2.87 -0.10
N MET A 146 7.41 2.59 0.14
CA MET A 146 8.13 1.47 -0.46
C MET A 146 7.92 0.23 0.39
N VAL A 147 7.35 -0.80 -0.20
CA VAL A 147 7.10 -2.11 0.42
C VAL A 147 7.88 -3.16 -0.35
N GLU A 148 8.65 -3.97 0.34
CA GLU A 148 9.35 -5.12 -0.22
C GLU A 148 8.55 -6.38 0.07
N THR A 149 8.18 -7.09 -0.98
CA THR A 149 7.49 -8.38 -0.86
C THR A 149 8.45 -9.48 -0.40
N PHE A 150 7.88 -10.61 0.03
CA PHE A 150 8.70 -11.78 0.39
C PHE A 150 9.38 -12.44 -0.82
N ASP A 151 8.94 -12.12 -2.03
CA ASP A 151 9.58 -12.51 -3.30
C ASP A 151 10.70 -11.54 -3.72
N ASN A 152 11.12 -10.63 -2.82
CA ASN A 152 12.16 -9.63 -3.04
C ASN A 152 11.83 -8.58 -4.13
N ALA A 153 10.54 -8.35 -4.39
CA ALA A 153 10.09 -7.27 -5.27
C ALA A 153 9.82 -5.98 -4.48
N LEU A 154 10.22 -4.84 -5.04
CA LEU A 154 9.93 -3.52 -4.46
C LEU A 154 8.68 -2.94 -5.11
N ILE A 155 7.67 -2.68 -4.28
CA ILE A 155 6.40 -2.08 -4.69
C ILE A 155 6.30 -0.68 -4.10
N TYR A 156 5.91 0.29 -4.94
CA TYR A 156 5.63 1.66 -4.53
C TYR A 156 4.13 1.84 -4.41
N VAL A 157 3.64 1.79 -3.19
CA VAL A 157 2.20 1.95 -2.89
C VAL A 157 1.91 3.42 -2.60
N PRO A 158 0.95 4.06 -3.30
CA PRO A 158 0.54 5.43 -3.01
C PRO A 158 0.12 5.59 -1.54
N ASN A 159 0.55 6.67 -0.88
CA ASN A 159 0.24 6.87 0.54
C ASN A 159 -1.26 6.97 0.81
N SER A 160 -2.03 7.49 -0.14
CA SER A 160 -3.49 7.58 -0.04
C SER A 160 -4.15 6.22 0.11
N GLU A 161 -3.56 5.15 -0.43
CA GLU A 161 -4.09 3.79 -0.32
C GLU A 161 -4.01 3.27 1.11
N PHE A 162 -2.92 3.55 1.83
CA PHE A 162 -2.77 3.19 3.24
C PHE A 162 -3.75 3.92 4.16
N VAL A 163 -4.19 5.12 3.80
CA VAL A 163 -5.13 5.92 4.60
C VAL A 163 -6.59 5.62 4.25
N ALA A 164 -6.87 5.37 2.96
CA ALA A 164 -8.23 5.17 2.48
C ALA A 164 -8.70 3.72 2.53
N SER A 165 -7.77 2.74 2.49
CA SER A 165 -8.09 1.32 2.46
C SER A 165 -7.87 0.64 3.82
N ARG A 166 -8.43 -0.58 3.97
CA ARG A 166 -8.13 -1.40 5.13
C ARG A 166 -6.68 -1.89 5.06
N LEU A 167 -5.91 -1.55 6.06
CA LEU A 167 -4.52 -1.98 6.26
C LEU A 167 -4.46 -3.02 7.36
N ILE A 168 -3.82 -4.16 7.11
CA ILE A 168 -3.46 -5.12 8.15
C ILE A 168 -1.98 -4.94 8.47
N ASN A 169 -1.66 -4.57 9.70
CA ASN A 169 -0.28 -4.50 10.19
C ASN A 169 -0.05 -5.65 11.17
N TRP A 170 0.78 -6.60 10.76
CA TRP A 170 1.05 -7.83 11.50
C TRP A 170 2.05 -7.65 12.66
N THR A 171 2.79 -6.55 12.69
CA THR A 171 3.94 -6.38 13.60
C THR A 171 3.83 -5.19 14.53
N ARG A 172 2.78 -4.33 14.36
CA ARG A 172 2.68 -3.06 15.06
C ARG A 172 2.53 -3.13 16.59
N ASN A 173 1.58 -3.93 17.06
CA ASN A 173 1.28 -3.98 18.51
C ASN A 173 2.13 -5.00 19.26
N ARG A 174 2.21 -6.19 18.70
CA ARG A 174 3.02 -7.29 19.19
C ARG A 174 3.51 -8.04 17.97
N ARG A 175 4.77 -8.37 17.91
CA ARG A 175 5.31 -9.16 16.80
C ARG A 175 4.76 -10.59 16.78
N THR A 176 4.05 -10.99 17.84
CA THR A 176 3.46 -12.32 17.96
C THR A 176 2.31 -12.48 16.98
N VAL A 177 2.39 -13.53 16.17
CA VAL A 177 1.40 -13.84 15.13
C VAL A 177 0.77 -15.20 15.43
N ARG A 178 -0.55 -15.29 15.29
CA ARG A 178 -1.26 -16.56 15.32
C ARG A 178 -1.16 -17.25 13.97
N ARG A 179 -0.77 -18.51 14.00
CA ARG A 179 -0.79 -19.42 12.86
C ARG A 179 -1.79 -20.52 13.09
N GLU A 180 -2.28 -21.09 12.01
CA GLU A 180 -3.15 -22.24 12.07
C GLU A 180 -2.77 -23.29 11.03
N ILE A 181 -2.96 -24.54 11.41
CA ILE A 181 -2.76 -25.71 10.56
C ILE A 181 -4.06 -26.50 10.58
N THR A 182 -4.67 -26.67 9.41
CA THR A 182 -5.81 -27.54 9.23
C THR A 182 -5.32 -28.94 8.89
N VAL A 183 -5.90 -29.95 9.54
CA VAL A 183 -5.55 -31.34 9.37
C VAL A 183 -6.84 -32.14 9.25
N GLY A 184 -6.97 -32.95 8.20
CA GLY A 184 -8.08 -33.88 7.98
C GLY A 184 -7.63 -35.31 8.17
N VAL A 185 -8.30 -36.06 9.05
CA VAL A 185 -8.06 -37.48 9.25
C VAL A 185 -9.25 -38.32 8.78
N ALA A 186 -9.01 -39.60 8.50
CA ALA A 186 -10.05 -40.50 8.05
C ALA A 186 -11.16 -40.69 9.09
N TYR A 187 -12.39 -40.93 8.64
CA TYR A 187 -13.49 -41.33 9.49
C TYR A 187 -13.13 -42.61 10.22
N GLY A 188 -13.50 -42.71 11.52
CA GLY A 188 -13.12 -43.81 12.38
C GLY A 188 -11.81 -43.61 13.14
N SER A 189 -11.06 -42.54 12.87
CA SER A 189 -9.88 -42.17 13.67
C SER A 189 -10.27 -41.79 15.09
N ASP A 190 -9.40 -42.11 16.07
CA ASP A 190 -9.56 -41.66 17.45
C ASP A 190 -9.34 -40.15 17.58
N THR A 191 -10.43 -39.40 17.65
CA THR A 191 -10.42 -37.93 17.70
C THR A 191 -9.71 -37.41 18.96
N ALA A 192 -9.82 -38.12 20.09
CA ALA A 192 -9.16 -37.71 21.33
C ALA A 192 -7.63 -37.85 21.22
N LEU A 193 -7.17 -38.95 20.61
CA LEU A 193 -5.76 -39.16 20.32
C LEU A 193 -5.21 -38.11 19.34
N VAL A 194 -5.93 -37.81 18.25
CA VAL A 194 -5.55 -36.76 17.27
C VAL A 194 -5.36 -35.42 17.97
N MET A 195 -6.33 -34.97 18.76
CA MET A 195 -6.24 -33.72 19.49
C MET A 195 -5.07 -33.68 20.47
N LYS A 196 -4.83 -34.78 21.19
CA LYS A 196 -3.71 -34.92 22.13
C LYS A 196 -2.36 -34.81 21.42
N LEU A 197 -2.19 -35.48 20.29
CA LEU A 197 -0.95 -35.44 19.50
C LEU A 197 -0.69 -34.04 18.94
N LEU A 198 -1.69 -33.42 18.35
CA LEU A 198 -1.55 -32.06 17.79
C LEU A 198 -1.15 -31.05 18.88
N LEU A 199 -1.75 -31.13 20.06
CA LEU A 199 -1.38 -30.27 21.20
C LEU A 199 0.03 -30.58 21.70
N ALA A 200 0.43 -31.86 21.78
CA ALA A 200 1.76 -32.26 22.22
C ALA A 200 2.84 -31.74 21.27
N ILE A 201 2.62 -31.83 19.94
CA ILE A 201 3.52 -31.32 18.91
C ILE A 201 3.68 -29.82 19.06
N ALA A 202 2.56 -29.07 19.18
CA ALA A 202 2.61 -27.63 19.31
C ALA A 202 3.33 -27.17 20.59
N ASN A 203 3.06 -27.84 21.72
CA ASN A 203 3.72 -27.51 23.00
C ASN A 203 5.20 -27.90 23.04
N GLY A 204 5.60 -28.88 22.25
CA GLY A 204 7.00 -29.34 22.15
C GLY A 204 7.88 -28.50 21.20
N HIS A 205 7.31 -27.66 20.36
CA HIS A 205 8.07 -26.89 19.38
C HIS A 205 8.66 -25.60 19.98
N GLU A 206 9.95 -25.37 19.79
CA GLU A 206 10.71 -24.28 20.42
C GLU A 206 10.20 -22.86 20.05
N ASN A 207 9.70 -22.69 18.83
CA ASN A 207 9.23 -21.40 18.31
C ASN A 207 7.77 -21.13 18.66
N VAL A 208 7.04 -22.06 19.24
CA VAL A 208 5.66 -21.90 19.68
C VAL A 208 5.64 -21.29 21.08
N LEU A 209 4.85 -20.23 21.22
CA LEU A 209 4.73 -19.56 22.51
C LEU A 209 3.91 -20.38 23.49
N LYS A 210 4.36 -20.42 24.75
CA LYS A 210 3.61 -21.04 25.85
C LYS A 210 2.36 -20.22 26.24
N TYR A 211 2.37 -18.93 25.96
CA TYR A 211 1.24 -18.03 26.17
C TYR A 211 1.14 -17.01 25.03
N PRO A 212 -0.04 -16.89 24.38
CA PRO A 212 -1.25 -17.71 24.56
C PRO A 212 -1.00 -19.19 24.20
N THR A 213 -1.63 -20.09 24.94
CA THR A 213 -1.45 -21.55 24.76
C THR A 213 -1.97 -22.00 23.40
N PRO A 214 -1.32 -22.99 22.76
CA PRO A 214 -1.87 -23.64 21.58
C PRO A 214 -3.22 -24.27 21.86
N THR A 215 -4.10 -24.27 20.87
CA THR A 215 -5.44 -24.87 20.96
C THR A 215 -5.71 -25.73 19.75
N VAL A 216 -6.41 -26.86 19.97
CA VAL A 216 -6.92 -27.71 18.90
C VAL A 216 -8.43 -27.74 18.99
N THR A 217 -9.09 -27.56 17.87
CA THR A 217 -10.55 -27.70 17.75
C THR A 217 -10.86 -28.75 16.71
N PHE A 218 -11.83 -29.63 17.03
CA PHE A 218 -12.52 -30.41 16.02
C PHE A 218 -13.46 -29.42 15.30
N ASN A 219 -13.21 -29.16 14.05
CA ASN A 219 -13.83 -28.03 13.34
C ASN A 219 -15.09 -28.46 12.59
N ASP A 220 -15.02 -29.57 11.86
CA ASP A 220 -16.14 -30.02 11.04
C ASP A 220 -16.04 -31.52 10.68
N PHE A 221 -17.18 -32.06 10.25
CA PHE A 221 -17.28 -33.34 9.55
C PHE A 221 -17.22 -33.05 8.05
N GLY A 222 -16.04 -33.14 7.46
CA GLY A 222 -15.84 -32.93 6.04
C GLY A 222 -16.41 -34.06 5.18
N ALA A 223 -16.47 -33.87 3.86
CA ALA A 223 -17.03 -34.89 2.94
C ALA A 223 -16.31 -36.24 3.01
N SER A 224 -15.05 -36.28 3.36
CA SER A 224 -14.23 -37.50 3.48
C SER A 224 -13.31 -37.47 4.70
N THR A 225 -13.39 -36.44 5.54
CA THR A 225 -12.43 -36.14 6.61
C THR A 225 -13.12 -35.72 7.89
N LEU A 226 -12.46 -36.01 9.02
CA LEU A 226 -12.70 -35.32 10.29
C LEU A 226 -11.70 -34.20 10.38
N ASP A 227 -12.19 -32.94 10.36
CA ASP A 227 -11.36 -31.75 10.22
C ASP A 227 -10.99 -31.14 11.56
N PHE A 228 -9.70 -30.98 11.79
CA PHE A 228 -9.12 -30.36 12.98
C PHE A 228 -8.36 -29.10 12.61
N VAL A 229 -8.42 -28.12 13.50
CA VAL A 229 -7.63 -26.89 13.36
C VAL A 229 -6.77 -26.71 14.60
N LEU A 230 -5.46 -26.79 14.39
CA LEU A 230 -4.44 -26.47 15.38
C LEU A 230 -4.08 -24.99 15.25
N ARG A 231 -4.30 -24.20 16.32
CA ARG A 231 -3.94 -22.79 16.41
C ARG A 231 -2.83 -22.62 17.41
N PHE A 232 -1.79 -21.86 17.01
CA PHE A 232 -0.65 -21.58 17.86
C PHE A 232 -0.09 -20.19 17.59
N TRP A 233 0.68 -19.68 18.55
CA TRP A 233 1.29 -18.35 18.45
C TRP A 233 2.79 -18.49 18.32
N VAL A 234 3.38 -17.66 17.44
CA VAL A 234 4.81 -17.54 17.22
C VAL A 234 5.29 -16.14 17.53
N LYS A 235 6.58 -15.99 17.84
CA LYS A 235 7.17 -14.72 18.26
C LYS A 235 7.22 -13.68 17.16
N ASP A 236 7.37 -14.10 15.89
CA ASP A 236 7.54 -13.22 14.75
C ASP A 236 6.83 -13.78 13.51
N TYR A 237 6.47 -12.90 12.59
CA TYR A 237 5.82 -13.26 11.32
C TYR A 237 6.68 -14.22 10.50
N ASP A 238 7.99 -13.94 10.37
CA ASP A 238 8.91 -14.70 9.51
C ASP A 238 9.11 -16.14 10.04
N VAL A 239 9.26 -16.28 11.35
CA VAL A 239 9.40 -17.58 12.02
C VAL A 239 8.13 -18.44 11.86
N GLY A 240 6.97 -17.81 11.70
CA GLY A 240 5.70 -18.51 11.59
C GLY A 240 5.58 -19.44 10.39
N VAL A 241 6.22 -19.10 9.27
CA VAL A 241 6.17 -19.92 8.05
C VAL A 241 6.98 -21.22 8.23
N SER A 242 8.23 -21.10 8.67
CA SER A 242 9.10 -22.25 8.92
C SER A 242 8.52 -23.15 10.01
N THR A 243 8.09 -22.58 11.15
CA THR A 243 7.43 -23.30 12.23
C THR A 243 6.22 -24.10 11.75
N SER A 244 5.36 -23.51 10.90
CA SER A 244 4.22 -24.22 10.33
C SER A 244 4.62 -25.41 9.46
N SER A 245 5.73 -25.29 8.72
CA SER A 245 6.28 -26.39 7.92
C SER A 245 6.81 -27.52 8.81
N ASP A 246 7.63 -27.18 9.81
CA ASP A 246 8.23 -28.14 10.73
C ASP A 246 7.16 -28.92 11.49
N MET A 247 6.13 -28.23 11.97
CA MET A 247 5.00 -28.85 12.64
C MET A 247 4.22 -29.79 11.72
N ARG A 248 4.01 -29.45 10.44
CA ARG A 248 3.35 -30.37 9.50
C ARG A 248 4.15 -31.65 9.29
N LEU A 249 5.47 -31.55 9.20
CA LEU A 249 6.36 -32.72 9.10
C LEU A 249 6.27 -33.60 10.37
N GLU A 250 6.27 -32.99 11.55
CA GLU A 250 6.15 -33.74 12.80
C GLU A 250 4.74 -34.35 12.96
N ILE A 251 3.67 -33.65 12.54
CA ILE A 251 2.31 -34.18 12.50
C ILE A 251 2.25 -35.42 11.63
N GLU A 252 2.79 -35.38 10.42
CA GLU A 252 2.82 -36.53 9.50
C GLU A 252 3.53 -37.72 10.13
N LYS A 253 4.69 -37.48 10.72
CA LYS A 253 5.49 -38.51 11.40
C LYS A 253 4.74 -39.15 12.58
N GLN A 254 4.14 -38.33 13.46
CA GLN A 254 3.38 -38.82 14.62
C GLN A 254 2.12 -39.57 14.20
N PHE A 255 1.40 -39.10 13.20
CA PHE A 255 0.23 -39.76 12.66
C PHE A 255 0.57 -41.16 12.09
N ARG A 256 1.68 -41.26 11.35
CA ARG A 256 2.17 -42.54 10.84
C ARG A 256 2.54 -43.49 11.97
N GLN A 257 3.19 -43.02 13.03
CA GLN A 257 3.55 -43.86 14.22
C GLN A 257 2.33 -44.40 14.95
N HIS A 258 1.27 -43.59 15.04
CA HIS A 258 0.04 -43.99 15.76
C HIS A 258 -1.02 -44.59 14.84
N ARG A 259 -0.69 -44.85 13.55
CA ARG A 259 -1.60 -45.40 12.53
C ARG A 259 -2.86 -44.57 12.33
N ILE A 260 -2.72 -43.24 12.44
CA ILE A 260 -3.77 -42.30 12.08
C ILE A 260 -3.63 -42.02 10.58
N GLU A 261 -4.69 -42.30 9.84
CA GLU A 261 -4.71 -42.12 8.41
C GLU A 261 -5.13 -40.70 8.05
N VAL A 262 -4.29 -40.01 7.24
CA VAL A 262 -4.68 -38.76 6.59
C VAL A 262 -5.58 -39.12 5.43
N ALA A 263 -6.82 -38.65 5.45
CA ALA A 263 -7.85 -39.10 4.54
C ALA A 263 -7.56 -38.70 3.08
N PHE A 264 -7.80 -39.64 2.20
CA PHE A 264 -7.93 -39.37 0.78
C PHE A 264 -9.40 -39.05 0.42
N PRO A 265 -9.67 -38.34 -0.69
CA PRO A 265 -11.04 -38.17 -1.17
C PRO A 265 -11.69 -39.56 -1.36
N GLN A 266 -12.84 -39.75 -0.72
CA GLN A 266 -13.65 -41.00 -0.83
C GLN A 266 -14.75 -40.77 -1.85
N LEU A 267 -15.01 -41.78 -2.68
CA LEU A 267 -16.08 -41.74 -3.67
C LEU A 267 -16.86 -43.07 -3.60
N ASP A 268 -18.15 -42.97 -3.32
CA ASP A 268 -19.05 -44.12 -3.42
C ASP A 268 -19.50 -44.30 -4.88
N VAL A 269 -19.09 -45.38 -5.55
CA VAL A 269 -19.43 -45.68 -6.89
C VAL A 269 -20.50 -46.76 -6.96
N HIS A 270 -21.71 -46.36 -7.39
CA HIS A 270 -22.80 -47.29 -7.69
C HIS A 270 -22.75 -47.70 -9.15
N ILE A 271 -22.30 -48.92 -9.44
CA ILE A 271 -22.26 -49.47 -10.82
C ILE A 271 -23.63 -50.06 -11.10
N LYS A 272 -24.44 -49.40 -11.96
CA LYS A 272 -25.77 -49.84 -12.31
C LYS A 272 -25.77 -50.99 -13.34
N ASP A 273 -24.81 -51.00 -14.27
CA ASP A 273 -24.67 -51.99 -15.33
C ASP A 273 -23.22 -52.49 -15.37
N MET A 274 -23.00 -53.73 -14.97
CA MET A 274 -21.72 -54.38 -15.10
C MET A 274 -21.73 -55.17 -16.42
N PRO A 275 -20.84 -54.94 -17.37
CA PRO A 275 -20.79 -55.77 -18.59
C PRO A 275 -20.51 -57.23 -18.17
N PRO A 276 -21.10 -58.22 -18.89
CA PRO A 276 -20.92 -59.61 -18.54
C PRO A 276 -19.42 -59.94 -18.48
N ARG A 277 -18.99 -60.59 -17.40
CA ARG A 277 -17.58 -60.99 -17.26
C ARG A 277 -17.17 -61.78 -18.53
N VAL A 278 -16.26 -61.22 -19.27
CA VAL A 278 -15.58 -61.93 -20.36
C VAL A 278 -14.86 -63.10 -19.70
N ARG A 279 -15.39 -64.35 -19.89
CA ARG A 279 -14.70 -65.56 -19.42
C ARG A 279 -13.30 -65.56 -20.03
N ALA A 280 -12.29 -65.59 -19.19
CA ALA A 280 -10.92 -65.79 -19.65
C ALA A 280 -10.89 -67.08 -20.50
N PRO A 281 -10.19 -67.10 -21.65
CA PRO A 281 -10.04 -68.28 -22.47
C PRO A 281 -9.52 -69.42 -21.61
N GLN A 282 -10.26 -70.56 -21.59
CA GLN A 282 -9.78 -71.79 -20.92
C GLN A 282 -8.45 -72.18 -21.57
N ALA A 283 -7.42 -72.30 -20.74
CA ALA A 283 -6.14 -72.81 -21.22
C ALA A 283 -6.34 -74.17 -21.87
N PRO A 284 -5.74 -74.43 -23.07
CA PRO A 284 -5.89 -75.72 -23.74
C PRO A 284 -5.41 -76.86 -22.83
N ALA A 285 -6.22 -77.94 -22.74
CA ALA A 285 -5.90 -79.10 -21.99
C ALA A 285 -4.52 -79.68 -22.43
N ARG A 286 -3.61 -79.82 -21.51
CA ARG A 286 -2.33 -80.50 -21.74
C ARG A 286 -2.62 -81.93 -22.12
N VAL A 287 -2.44 -82.26 -23.38
CA VAL A 287 -2.40 -83.68 -23.86
C VAL A 287 -1.14 -84.29 -23.21
N ARG A 288 -1.35 -85.28 -22.31
CA ARG A 288 -0.27 -86.13 -21.80
C ARG A 288 0.08 -87.13 -22.91
N ALA A 289 1.30 -87.08 -23.39
CA ALA A 289 1.93 -88.15 -24.12
C ALA A 289 2.55 -89.13 -23.16
#